data_a5c47a69185816c60065bfbabd0e0ec5
#
_entry.id   a5c47a69185816c60065bfbabd0e0ec5
#
_cell.length_a   1.000
_cell.length_b   1.000
_cell.length_c   1.000
_cell.angle_alpha   90.00
_cell.angle_beta   90.00
_cell.angle_gamma   90.00
#
_symmetry.space_group_name_H-M   'P 1'
#
loop_
_entity.id
_entity.type
_entity.pdbx_description
1 polymer ?
#
loop_
_entity_poly.entity_id
_entity_poly.type
_entity_poly.pdbx_seq_one_letter_code
_entity_poly.pdbx_strand_id
1 'polypeptide(L)'
;NGANGKFIYPKQTAFNPAHVGILAKSTQPEAAHNFVDFLVSEQGQSLLLHPDLRKLPVRPSVYSQAPKMQSPFAGYIRHQYDYQTELQRREYNAVVFDAAITLHHDKLKQAWQQWHQLQQNANADQLAALAEIKTVLQQWPLKEPAMDEAIVQDCAQRHDDDEKQQNCEAFKSE
;
A
#
# COMPACT_ATOMS: atom_id res chain seq x y z
N ASN A 1 9.58 14.82 2.43
CA ASN A 1 8.76 15.16 1.26
C ASN A 1 8.30 16.60 1.44
N GLY A 2 8.68 17.48 0.49
CA GLY A 2 8.34 18.90 0.54
C GLY A 2 6.83 19.16 0.40
N ALA A 3 6.44 20.44 0.37
CA ALA A 3 5.07 20.92 0.35
C ALA A 3 4.20 20.41 -0.83
N ASN A 4 4.79 19.76 -1.82
CA ASN A 4 4.14 19.35 -3.07
C ASN A 4 3.64 17.89 -3.09
N GLY A 5 3.81 17.14 -1.99
CA GLY A 5 3.34 15.76 -1.89
C GLY A 5 2.08 15.65 -1.05
N LYS A 6 1.06 14.91 -1.54
CA LYS A 6 -0.15 14.56 -0.79
C LYS A 6 -0.22 13.05 -0.63
N PHE A 7 -0.44 12.61 0.61
CA PHE A 7 -0.72 11.20 0.91
C PHE A 7 -2.24 11.00 0.94
N ILE A 8 -2.71 9.96 0.24
CA ILE A 8 -4.13 9.61 0.18
C ILE A 8 -4.27 8.13 0.49
N TYR A 9 -5.09 7.78 1.48
CA TYR A 9 -5.49 6.39 1.71
C TYR A 9 -6.54 5.98 0.68
N PRO A 10 -6.36 4.87 -0.03
CA PRO A 10 -7.41 4.29 -0.86
C PRO A 10 -8.63 3.91 -0.02
N LYS A 11 -9.83 3.85 -0.65
CA LYS A 11 -11.07 3.47 0.05
C LYS A 11 -11.04 2.05 0.62
N GLN A 12 -10.29 1.16 -0.02
CA GLN A 12 -10.08 -0.23 0.39
C GLN A 12 -8.66 -0.40 0.92
N THR A 13 -8.34 0.30 1.99
CA THR A 13 -7.03 0.18 2.63
C THR A 13 -7.11 -0.80 3.78
N ALA A 14 -6.23 -1.79 3.79
CA ALA A 14 -5.99 -2.63 4.95
C ALA A 14 -4.96 -1.98 5.87
N PHE A 15 -5.21 -2.04 7.17
CA PHE A 15 -4.25 -1.59 8.18
C PHE A 15 -3.65 -2.82 8.85
N ASN A 16 -2.33 -2.93 8.82
CA ASN A 16 -1.58 -3.94 9.55
C ASN A 16 -0.94 -3.27 10.77
N PRO A 17 -1.56 -3.40 11.96
CA PRO A 17 -1.02 -2.77 13.17
C PRO A 17 0.31 -3.41 13.56
N ALA A 18 1.25 -2.60 14.04
CA ALA A 18 2.44 -3.10 14.68
C ALA A 18 2.06 -3.84 15.97
N HIS A 19 2.76 -4.93 16.24
CA HIS A 19 2.55 -5.75 17.43
C HIS A 19 3.73 -5.60 18.38
N VAL A 20 3.45 -5.70 19.68
CA VAL A 20 4.45 -5.79 20.74
C VAL A 20 4.15 -7.02 21.57
N GLY A 21 5.19 -7.74 21.97
CA GLY A 21 5.07 -8.92 22.83
C GLY A 21 6.19 -8.97 23.85
N ILE A 22 5.92 -9.62 24.98
CA ILE A 22 6.91 -9.87 26.03
C ILE A 22 7.52 -11.25 25.80
N LEU A 23 8.84 -11.31 25.74
CA LEU A 23 9.53 -12.59 25.58
C LEU A 23 9.33 -13.47 26.80
N ALA A 24 9.03 -14.76 26.61
CA ALA A 24 8.78 -15.73 27.68
C ALA A 24 9.96 -15.87 28.68
N LYS A 25 11.19 -15.58 28.22
CA LYS A 25 12.41 -15.62 29.04
C LYS A 25 12.85 -14.24 29.52
N SER A 26 11.97 -13.24 29.53
CA SER A 26 12.31 -11.93 30.09
C SER A 26 12.72 -12.04 31.54
N THR A 27 13.85 -11.44 31.88
CA THR A 27 14.33 -11.36 33.30
C THR A 27 13.72 -10.20 34.06
N GLN A 28 12.95 -9.33 33.37
CA GLN A 28 12.28 -8.17 33.95
C GLN A 28 10.81 -8.11 33.51
N PRO A 29 9.97 -9.10 33.82
CA PRO A 29 8.62 -9.20 33.28
C PRO A 29 7.73 -8.04 33.72
N GLU A 30 7.83 -7.57 34.94
CA GLU A 30 7.04 -6.44 35.46
C GLU A 30 7.38 -5.14 34.71
N ALA A 31 8.66 -4.83 34.53
CA ALA A 31 9.08 -3.66 33.75
C ALA A 31 8.65 -3.76 32.29
N ALA A 32 8.68 -4.95 31.70
CA ALA A 32 8.20 -5.19 30.34
C ALA A 32 6.69 -4.97 30.23
N HIS A 33 5.89 -5.41 31.20
CA HIS A 33 4.44 -5.13 31.25
C HIS A 33 4.18 -3.63 31.35
N ASN A 34 4.82 -2.94 32.28
CA ASN A 34 4.67 -1.50 32.45
C ASN A 34 5.02 -0.73 31.16
N PHE A 35 6.04 -1.18 30.42
CA PHE A 35 6.41 -0.59 29.15
C PHE A 35 5.35 -0.84 28.06
N VAL A 36 4.79 -2.04 27.97
CA VAL A 36 3.69 -2.34 27.03
C VAL A 36 2.46 -1.49 27.36
N ASP A 37 2.10 -1.39 28.63
CA ASP A 37 0.99 -0.55 29.08
C ASP A 37 1.20 0.93 28.72
N PHE A 38 2.43 1.42 28.90
CA PHE A 38 2.79 2.77 28.45
C PHE A 38 2.62 2.93 26.94
N LEU A 39 3.12 1.97 26.12
CA LEU A 39 3.01 2.04 24.66
C LEU A 39 1.56 2.14 24.17
N VAL A 40 0.62 1.46 24.83
CA VAL A 40 -0.80 1.50 24.44
C VAL A 40 -1.61 2.57 25.20
N SER A 41 -0.98 3.29 26.13
CA SER A 41 -1.61 4.40 26.84
C SER A 41 -1.88 5.60 25.92
N GLU A 42 -2.74 6.51 26.36
CA GLU A 42 -2.98 7.76 25.62
C GLU A 42 -1.71 8.60 25.49
N GLN A 43 -0.89 8.64 26.55
CA GLN A 43 0.38 9.35 26.55
C GLN A 43 1.38 8.76 25.56
N GLY A 44 1.58 7.43 25.58
CA GLY A 44 2.48 6.75 24.66
C GLY A 44 2.02 6.89 23.20
N GLN A 45 0.72 6.74 22.95
CA GLN A 45 0.15 6.86 21.62
C GLN A 45 0.19 8.31 21.07
N SER A 46 0.10 9.31 21.95
CA SER A 46 0.24 10.72 21.53
C SER A 46 1.63 11.05 20.99
N LEU A 47 2.67 10.35 21.43
CA LEU A 47 4.03 10.52 20.88
C LEU A 47 4.10 10.19 19.39
N LEU A 48 3.26 9.28 18.89
CA LEU A 48 3.22 8.88 17.49
C LEU A 48 2.75 10.01 16.55
N LEU A 49 2.07 11.03 17.11
CA LEU A 49 1.63 12.21 16.35
C LEU A 49 2.79 13.17 16.03
N HIS A 50 3.97 12.97 16.64
CA HIS A 50 5.13 13.84 16.40
C HIS A 50 5.43 13.94 14.89
N PRO A 51 5.74 15.15 14.36
CA PRO A 51 5.95 15.36 12.91
C PRO A 51 7.02 14.47 12.29
N ASP A 52 8.03 14.09 13.07
CA ASP A 52 9.12 13.22 12.59
C ASP A 52 8.74 11.74 12.59
N LEU A 53 7.80 11.32 13.44
CA LEU A 53 7.34 9.93 13.54
C LEU A 53 6.22 9.64 12.55
N ARG A 54 5.20 10.49 12.49
CA ARG A 54 4.05 10.41 11.57
C ARG A 54 3.45 9.01 11.50
N LYS A 55 3.27 8.36 12.65
CA LYS A 55 2.64 7.04 12.74
C LYS A 55 1.18 7.20 13.15
N LEU A 56 0.34 6.26 12.72
CA LEU A 56 -1.07 6.25 13.10
C LEU A 56 -1.23 5.61 14.48
N PRO A 57 -1.70 6.35 15.50
CA PRO A 57 -2.04 5.79 16.79
C PRO A 57 -3.13 4.71 16.68
N VAL A 58 -3.05 3.66 17.50
CA VAL A 58 -4.11 2.64 17.59
C VAL A 58 -5.23 3.04 18.54
N ARG A 59 -5.05 4.10 19.31
CA ARG A 59 -6.04 4.62 20.25
C ARG A 59 -6.86 5.74 19.61
N PRO A 60 -8.19 5.55 19.40
CA PRO A 60 -9.03 6.53 18.70
C PRO A 60 -9.07 7.91 19.37
N SER A 61 -9.05 7.97 20.72
CA SER A 61 -9.13 9.23 21.48
C SER A 61 -7.99 10.20 21.16
N VAL A 62 -6.82 9.70 20.77
CA VAL A 62 -5.64 10.52 20.49
C VAL A 62 -5.81 11.39 19.24
N TYR A 63 -6.66 10.99 18.30
CA TYR A 63 -6.88 11.75 17.04
C TYR A 63 -7.56 13.11 17.26
N SER A 64 -8.22 13.34 18.41
CA SER A 64 -8.73 14.66 18.78
C SER A 64 -7.62 15.71 18.89
N GLN A 65 -6.38 15.28 19.21
CA GLN A 65 -5.20 16.16 19.32
C GLN A 65 -4.57 16.47 17.94
N ALA A 66 -4.95 15.75 16.89
CA ALA A 66 -4.42 15.94 15.54
C ALA A 66 -5.53 15.94 14.47
N PRO A 67 -6.39 16.96 14.43
CA PRO A 67 -7.58 16.98 13.57
C PRO A 67 -7.28 16.96 12.07
N LYS A 68 -6.03 17.26 11.66
CA LYS A 68 -5.58 17.16 10.27
C LYS A 68 -5.10 15.73 9.89
N MET A 69 -4.90 14.87 10.89
CA MET A 69 -4.51 13.48 10.64
C MET A 69 -5.76 12.64 10.42
N GLN A 70 -5.79 11.91 9.32
CA GLN A 70 -6.90 11.04 9.00
C GLN A 70 -6.89 9.82 9.92
N SER A 71 -7.91 9.72 10.78
CA SER A 71 -8.07 8.55 11.64
C SER A 71 -8.46 7.31 10.83
N PRO A 72 -7.76 6.19 10.96
CA PRO A 72 -8.16 4.95 10.31
C PRO A 72 -9.49 4.42 10.85
N PHE A 73 -9.92 4.85 12.03
CA PHE A 73 -11.20 4.46 12.64
C PHE A 73 -12.41 5.23 12.10
N ALA A 74 -12.20 6.30 11.34
CA ALA A 74 -13.25 7.14 10.75
C ALA A 74 -13.85 6.54 9.46
N GLY A 75 -14.16 5.25 9.43
CA GLY A 75 -14.88 4.60 8.34
C GLY A 75 -14.05 3.83 7.32
N TYR A 76 -12.73 3.78 7.49
CA TYR A 76 -11.83 3.08 6.56
C TYR A 76 -11.59 1.61 6.92
N ILE A 77 -11.71 1.23 8.19
CA ILE A 77 -11.44 -0.14 8.63
C ILE A 77 -12.74 -0.95 8.58
N ARG A 78 -13.12 -1.40 7.42
CA ARG A 78 -14.12 -2.47 7.29
C ARG A 78 -13.54 -3.77 6.76
N HIS A 79 -12.29 -3.77 6.32
CA HIS A 79 -11.62 -4.96 5.81
C HIS A 79 -10.59 -5.44 6.82
N GLN A 80 -10.87 -6.60 7.40
CA GLN A 80 -9.89 -7.30 8.21
C GLN A 80 -8.74 -7.70 7.30
N TYR A 81 -7.50 -7.42 7.72
CA TYR A 81 -6.31 -7.86 6.99
C TYR A 81 -6.26 -9.39 6.98
N ASP A 82 -6.41 -9.97 5.80
CA ASP A 82 -6.30 -11.40 5.61
C ASP A 82 -4.85 -11.78 5.29
N TYR A 83 -4.13 -12.12 6.36
CA TYR A 83 -2.72 -12.49 6.28
C TYR A 83 -2.49 -13.75 5.43
N GLN A 84 -3.43 -14.71 5.44
CA GLN A 84 -3.28 -15.94 4.65
C GLN A 84 -3.39 -15.66 3.16
N THR A 85 -4.40 -14.91 2.76
CA THR A 85 -4.53 -14.46 1.37
C THR A 85 -3.35 -13.59 0.94
N GLU A 86 -2.81 -12.74 1.80
CA GLU A 86 -1.64 -11.92 1.50
C GLU A 86 -0.41 -12.79 1.24
N LEU A 87 -0.15 -13.78 2.09
CA LEU A 87 0.98 -14.69 1.92
C LEU A 87 0.90 -15.47 0.59
N GLN A 88 -0.28 -15.96 0.25
CA GLN A 88 -0.49 -16.71 -0.99
C GLN A 88 -0.27 -15.85 -2.24
N ARG A 89 -0.62 -14.57 -2.18
CA ARG A 89 -0.61 -13.65 -3.33
C ARG A 89 0.61 -12.74 -3.40
N ARG A 90 1.45 -12.73 -2.38
CA ARG A 90 2.58 -11.80 -2.27
C ARG A 90 3.48 -11.82 -3.50
N GLU A 91 3.93 -13.01 -3.88
CA GLU A 91 4.88 -13.19 -4.97
C GLU A 91 4.23 -12.87 -6.33
N TYR A 92 3.00 -13.30 -6.54
CA TYR A 92 2.22 -12.94 -7.71
C TYR A 92 2.04 -11.42 -7.82
N ASN A 93 1.62 -10.76 -6.74
CA ASN A 93 1.43 -9.31 -6.73
C ASN A 93 2.74 -8.56 -7.01
N ALA A 94 3.88 -9.07 -6.53
CA ALA A 94 5.19 -8.47 -6.80
C ALA A 94 5.53 -8.55 -8.30
N VAL A 95 5.35 -9.70 -8.94
CA VAL A 95 5.62 -9.87 -10.38
C VAL A 95 4.70 -9.00 -11.23
N VAL A 96 3.42 -8.96 -10.91
CA VAL A 96 2.43 -8.13 -11.61
C VAL A 96 2.75 -6.63 -11.43
N PHE A 97 3.13 -6.21 -10.23
CA PHE A 97 3.53 -4.83 -9.99
C PHE A 97 4.79 -4.47 -10.79
N ASP A 98 5.77 -5.35 -10.82
CA ASP A 98 6.97 -5.14 -11.61
C ASP A 98 6.66 -5.02 -13.11
N ALA A 99 5.85 -5.92 -13.66
CA ALA A 99 5.43 -5.90 -15.06
C ALA A 99 4.63 -4.63 -15.41
N ALA A 100 3.69 -4.24 -14.55
CA ALA A 100 2.81 -3.11 -14.83
C ALA A 100 3.44 -1.72 -14.54
N ILE A 101 4.29 -1.63 -13.53
CA ILE A 101 4.78 -0.35 -13.00
C ILE A 101 6.30 -0.24 -13.10
N THR A 102 7.04 -1.16 -12.45
CA THR A 102 8.50 -1.00 -12.27
C THR A 102 9.23 -0.99 -13.61
N LEU A 103 8.94 -1.95 -14.49
CA LEU A 103 9.58 -2.08 -15.80
C LEU A 103 9.21 -0.94 -16.76
N HIS A 104 8.09 -0.28 -16.54
CA HIS A 104 7.58 0.81 -17.37
C HIS A 104 7.62 2.18 -16.68
N HIS A 105 8.24 2.28 -15.50
CA HIS A 105 8.21 3.48 -14.66
C HIS A 105 8.61 4.75 -15.42
N ASP A 106 9.71 4.73 -16.18
CA ASP A 106 10.17 5.90 -16.92
C ASP A 106 9.21 6.30 -18.03
N LYS A 107 8.63 5.34 -18.74
CA LYS A 107 7.62 5.60 -19.77
C LYS A 107 6.34 6.18 -19.18
N LEU A 108 5.86 5.60 -18.08
CA LEU A 108 4.70 6.11 -17.34
C LEU A 108 4.93 7.53 -16.83
N LYS A 109 6.10 7.80 -16.27
CA LYS A 109 6.48 9.14 -15.82
C LYS A 109 6.49 10.14 -16.95
N GLN A 110 7.07 9.81 -18.11
CA GLN A 110 7.09 10.65 -19.30
C GLN A 110 5.67 10.90 -19.82
N ALA A 111 4.83 9.86 -19.92
CA ALA A 111 3.44 9.99 -20.37
C ALA A 111 2.63 10.93 -19.45
N TRP A 112 2.76 10.79 -18.14
CA TRP A 112 2.11 11.69 -17.19
C TRP A 112 2.63 13.12 -17.27
N GLN A 113 3.94 13.33 -17.44
CA GLN A 113 4.52 14.66 -17.63
C GLN A 113 3.96 15.34 -18.90
N GLN A 114 3.92 14.61 -20.02
CA GLN A 114 3.35 15.11 -21.27
C GLN A 114 1.86 15.42 -21.13
N TRP A 115 1.11 14.54 -20.47
CA TRP A 115 -0.32 14.76 -20.22
C TRP A 115 -0.55 16.05 -19.43
N HIS A 116 0.21 16.29 -18.34
CA HIS A 116 0.12 17.49 -17.54
C HIS A 116 0.50 18.77 -18.32
N GLN A 117 1.50 18.69 -19.18
CA GLN A 117 1.90 19.82 -20.03
C GLN A 117 0.81 20.18 -21.04
N LEU A 118 0.27 19.18 -21.72
CA LEU A 118 -0.80 19.38 -22.70
C LEU A 118 -2.07 19.94 -22.06
N GLN A 119 -2.41 19.49 -20.87
CA GLN A 119 -3.60 19.96 -20.16
C GLN A 119 -3.57 21.45 -19.85
N GLN A 120 -2.39 22.05 -19.64
CA GLN A 120 -2.27 23.47 -19.25
C GLN A 120 -2.79 24.43 -20.32
N ASN A 121 -2.70 24.06 -21.60
CA ASN A 121 -3.04 24.92 -22.74
C ASN A 121 -4.12 24.31 -23.66
N ALA A 122 -4.81 23.26 -23.21
CA ALA A 122 -5.78 22.52 -24.00
C ALA A 122 -7.11 23.27 -24.12
N ASN A 123 -7.67 23.29 -25.34
CA ASN A 123 -9.05 23.71 -25.61
C ASN A 123 -10.06 22.58 -25.21
N ALA A 124 -11.36 22.82 -25.35
CA ALA A 124 -12.41 21.88 -24.92
C ALA A 124 -12.29 20.49 -25.59
N ASP A 125 -12.04 20.45 -26.90
CA ASP A 125 -11.92 19.19 -27.65
C ASP A 125 -10.66 18.42 -27.25
N GLN A 126 -9.55 19.13 -27.04
CA GLN A 126 -8.31 18.54 -26.55
C GLN A 126 -8.44 18.01 -25.11
N LEU A 127 -9.22 18.68 -24.26
CA LEU A 127 -9.50 18.20 -22.90
C LEU A 127 -10.29 16.90 -22.90
N ALA A 128 -11.24 16.72 -23.85
CA ALA A 128 -11.97 15.47 -24.02
C ALA A 128 -11.02 14.33 -24.43
N ALA A 129 -10.15 14.55 -25.41
CA ALA A 129 -9.15 13.56 -25.81
C ALA A 129 -8.16 13.23 -24.68
N LEU A 130 -7.71 14.23 -23.91
CA LEU A 130 -6.85 14.03 -22.75
C LEU A 130 -7.54 13.25 -21.63
N ALA A 131 -8.87 13.35 -21.48
CA ALA A 131 -9.63 12.55 -20.51
C ALA A 131 -9.61 11.06 -20.88
N GLU A 132 -9.71 10.73 -22.18
CA GLU A 132 -9.58 9.34 -22.65
C GLU A 132 -8.17 8.78 -22.38
N ILE A 133 -7.13 9.54 -22.72
CA ILE A 133 -5.74 9.16 -22.44
C ILE A 133 -5.53 8.93 -20.94
N LYS A 134 -6.07 9.83 -20.10
CA LYS A 134 -6.01 9.67 -18.64
C LYS A 134 -6.64 8.37 -18.18
N THR A 135 -7.78 8.01 -18.75
CA THR A 135 -8.48 6.76 -18.42
C THR A 135 -7.59 5.56 -18.72
N VAL A 136 -6.92 5.54 -19.87
CA VAL A 136 -5.96 4.47 -20.23
C VAL A 136 -4.77 4.44 -19.27
N LEU A 137 -4.18 5.60 -18.96
CA LEU A 137 -3.03 5.70 -18.03
C LEU A 137 -3.37 5.27 -16.60
N GLN A 138 -4.64 5.34 -16.20
CA GLN A 138 -5.13 4.94 -14.89
C GLN A 138 -5.68 3.51 -14.86
N GLN A 139 -5.87 2.92 -16.03
CA GLN A 139 -6.41 1.58 -16.14
C GLN A 139 -5.36 0.54 -15.70
N TRP A 140 -5.77 -0.36 -14.82
CA TRP A 140 -4.96 -1.52 -14.49
C TRP A 140 -4.84 -2.42 -15.73
N PRO A 141 -3.62 -2.84 -16.11
CA PRO A 141 -3.42 -3.57 -17.37
C PRO A 141 -4.04 -4.97 -17.39
N LEU A 142 -4.27 -5.55 -16.22
CA LEU A 142 -4.88 -6.87 -16.11
C LEU A 142 -6.39 -6.76 -15.98
N LYS A 143 -7.12 -7.51 -16.78
CA LYS A 143 -8.58 -7.65 -16.64
C LYS A 143 -8.87 -8.53 -15.43
N GLU A 144 -9.68 -8.05 -14.49
CA GLU A 144 -10.26 -8.93 -13.48
C GLU A 144 -11.27 -9.89 -14.13
N PRO A 145 -11.30 -11.17 -13.77
CA PRO A 145 -10.54 -11.87 -12.73
C PRO A 145 -9.54 -12.85 -13.32
N ALA A 146 -8.47 -12.37 -13.91
CA ALA A 146 -7.43 -13.25 -14.42
C ALA A 146 -6.43 -13.68 -13.35
N MET A 147 -6.86 -13.83 -12.09
CA MET A 147 -6.06 -14.58 -11.14
C MET A 147 -6.34 -16.07 -11.36
N ASP A 148 -5.61 -16.66 -12.29
CA ASP A 148 -5.52 -18.11 -12.35
C ASP A 148 -4.85 -18.58 -11.05
N GLU A 149 -5.58 -19.36 -10.26
CA GLU A 149 -5.07 -19.89 -9.00
C GLU A 149 -3.78 -20.71 -9.22
N ALA A 150 -3.63 -21.36 -10.38
CA ALA A 150 -2.43 -22.09 -10.73
C ALA A 150 -1.22 -21.16 -10.84
N ILE A 151 -1.37 -20.01 -11.49
CA ILE A 151 -0.29 -19.00 -11.60
C ILE A 151 0.06 -18.41 -10.23
N VAL A 152 -0.93 -18.15 -9.38
CA VAL A 152 -0.67 -17.68 -8.01
C VAL A 152 0.14 -18.71 -7.22
N GLN A 153 -0.16 -20.01 -7.38
CA GLN A 153 0.60 -21.09 -6.74
C GLN A 153 2.01 -21.22 -7.30
N ASP A 154 2.17 -21.14 -8.63
CA ASP A 154 3.49 -21.15 -9.26
C ASP A 154 4.34 -19.98 -8.77
N CYS A 155 3.76 -18.78 -8.66
CA CYS A 155 4.46 -17.63 -8.10
C CYS A 155 4.86 -17.81 -6.62
N ALA A 156 4.00 -18.41 -5.81
CA ALA A 156 4.32 -18.69 -4.41
C ALA A 156 5.49 -19.66 -4.22
N GLN A 157 5.73 -20.52 -5.21
CA GLN A 157 6.76 -21.56 -5.20
C GLN A 157 7.93 -21.29 -6.17
N ARG A 158 7.99 -20.11 -6.78
CA ARG A 158 8.97 -19.77 -7.84
C ARG A 158 10.44 -19.87 -7.41
N HIS A 159 10.73 -19.80 -6.13
CA HIS A 159 12.10 -19.89 -5.60
C HIS A 159 12.58 -21.33 -5.45
N ASP A 160 11.68 -22.30 -5.53
CA ASP A 160 11.98 -23.72 -5.31
C ASP A 160 11.99 -24.54 -6.62
N ASP A 161 11.54 -23.93 -7.75
CA ASP A 161 11.30 -24.63 -9.00
C ASP A 161 11.42 -23.68 -10.21
N ASP A 162 12.37 -23.97 -11.12
CA ASP A 162 12.66 -23.15 -12.30
C ASP A 162 11.46 -23.04 -13.28
N GLU A 163 10.66 -24.11 -13.43
CA GLU A 163 9.48 -24.12 -14.30
C GLU A 163 8.41 -23.17 -13.73
N LYS A 164 8.20 -23.22 -12.42
CA LYS A 164 7.27 -22.32 -11.72
C LYS A 164 7.73 -20.88 -11.77
N GLN A 165 9.04 -20.64 -11.70
CA GLN A 165 9.59 -19.31 -11.90
C GLN A 165 9.27 -18.78 -13.31
N GLN A 166 9.48 -19.59 -14.34
CA GLN A 166 9.18 -19.20 -15.72
C GLN A 166 7.69 -18.91 -15.92
N ASN A 167 6.80 -19.76 -15.41
CA ASN A 167 5.35 -19.54 -15.48
C ASN A 167 4.94 -18.25 -14.79
N CYS A 168 5.45 -18.00 -13.59
CA CYS A 168 5.17 -16.78 -12.84
C CYS A 168 5.69 -15.52 -13.55
N GLU A 169 6.83 -15.59 -14.23
CA GLU A 169 7.46 -14.46 -14.89
C GLU A 169 6.98 -14.22 -16.33
N ALA A 170 6.16 -15.11 -16.89
CA ALA A 170 5.63 -14.99 -18.25
C ALA A 170 4.89 -13.65 -18.49
N PHE A 171 4.26 -13.10 -17.45
CA PHE A 171 3.62 -11.78 -17.52
C PHE A 171 4.57 -10.62 -17.82
N LYS A 172 5.86 -10.78 -17.61
CA LYS A 172 6.83 -9.70 -17.87
C LYS A 172 7.08 -9.49 -19.36
N SER A 173 6.68 -10.44 -20.20
CA SER A 173 6.94 -10.45 -21.65
C SER A 173 5.73 -10.04 -22.50
N GLU A 174 4.53 -9.95 -21.94
CA GLU A 174 3.31 -9.46 -22.59
C GLU A 174 3.11 -7.95 -22.36
#